data_b4a930c889688df5ff1aa7b9fd582a25
#
_entry.id   b4a930c889688df5ff1aa7b9fd582a25
#
_cell.length_a   1.000
_cell.length_b   1.000
_cell.length_c   1.000
_cell.angle_alpha   90.00
_cell.angle_beta   90.00
_cell.angle_gamma   90.00
#
_symmetry.space_group_name_H-M   'P 1'
#
loop_
_entity.id
_entity.type
_entity.pdbx_description
1 polymer ?
#
loop_
_entity_poly.entity_id
_entity_poly.type
_entity_poly.pdbx_seq_one_letter_code
_entity_poly.pdbx_strand_id
1 'polypeptide(L)'
;MSGRLIKPLSLFLGVLMFIFGFLKFFQPISGWFDIQIQQSHLPHESILAGKVTEMLTGCLFLLPWAWRSLTAKSRERILLIACLLLLTQMGVAIYVHLQPQVPASVLPLGIKPPVIPVFVLLLDLLTAFAVWKERQAEKSNEIPAQ
;
A
#
# COMPACT_ATOMS: atom_id res chain seq x y z
N MET A 1 13.22 -3.40 18.97
CA MET A 1 12.97 -4.30 17.81
C MET A 1 12.10 -3.67 16.73
N SER A 2 11.13 -2.82 17.09
CA SER A 2 10.20 -2.23 16.10
C SER A 2 10.87 -1.41 15.00
N GLY A 3 11.78 -0.49 15.33
CA GLY A 3 12.40 0.40 14.33
C GLY A 3 13.22 -0.31 13.26
N ARG A 4 13.78 -1.49 13.57
CA ARG A 4 14.57 -2.28 12.60
C ARG A 4 13.73 -2.89 11.48
N LEU A 5 12.42 -3.11 11.71
CA LEU A 5 11.50 -3.69 10.73
C LEU A 5 10.82 -2.65 9.84
N ILE A 6 10.68 -1.41 10.30
CA ILE A 6 9.97 -0.36 9.56
C ILE A 6 10.63 -0.10 8.21
N LYS A 7 11.95 0.05 8.19
CA LYS A 7 12.67 0.33 6.96
C LYS A 7 12.52 -0.78 5.89
N PRO A 8 12.83 -2.06 6.17
CA PRO A 8 12.70 -3.09 5.14
C PRO A 8 11.25 -3.30 4.71
N LEU A 9 10.26 -3.25 5.63
CA LEU A 9 8.85 -3.39 5.29
C LEU A 9 8.36 -2.26 4.39
N SER A 10 8.64 -1.00 4.78
CA SER A 10 8.21 0.15 3.97
C SER A 10 8.92 0.22 2.62
N LEU A 11 10.21 -0.15 2.53
CA LEU A 11 10.90 -0.23 1.26
C LEU A 11 10.29 -1.32 0.36
N PHE A 12 10.00 -2.49 0.91
CA PHE A 12 9.35 -3.56 0.18
C PHE A 12 7.97 -3.15 -0.34
N LEU A 13 7.10 -2.63 0.54
CA LEU A 13 5.77 -2.15 0.15
C LEU A 13 5.87 -1.00 -0.85
N GLY A 14 6.82 -0.09 -0.67
CA GLY A 14 7.04 1.04 -1.56
C GLY A 14 7.40 0.61 -2.98
N VAL A 15 8.38 -0.27 -3.12
CA VAL A 15 8.79 -0.82 -4.42
C VAL A 15 7.66 -1.63 -5.05
N LEU A 16 7.00 -2.48 -4.25
CA LEU A 16 5.89 -3.31 -4.72
C LEU A 16 4.77 -2.45 -5.30
N MET A 17 4.26 -1.48 -4.53
CA MET A 17 3.14 -0.62 -4.94
C MET A 17 3.51 0.28 -6.11
N PHE A 18 4.73 0.82 -6.13
CA PHE A 18 5.20 1.64 -7.24
C PHE A 18 5.23 0.83 -8.55
N ILE A 19 5.82 -0.37 -8.52
CA ILE A 19 5.90 -1.25 -9.70
C ILE A 19 4.50 -1.66 -10.15
N PHE A 20 3.63 -2.09 -9.24
CA PHE A 20 2.26 -2.50 -9.60
C PHE A 20 1.47 -1.35 -10.22
N GLY A 21 1.51 -0.16 -9.64
CA GLY A 21 0.87 1.02 -10.19
C GLY A 21 1.44 1.40 -11.56
N PHE A 22 2.77 1.39 -11.71
CA PHE A 22 3.46 1.72 -12.95
C PHE A 22 3.13 0.75 -14.09
N LEU A 23 3.15 -0.55 -13.82
CA LEU A 23 2.86 -1.58 -14.82
C LEU A 23 1.42 -1.48 -15.37
N LYS A 24 0.48 -0.93 -14.60
CA LYS A 24 -0.90 -0.70 -15.06
C LYS A 24 -1.05 0.34 -16.17
N PHE A 25 0.01 1.05 -16.53
CA PHE A 25 0.03 1.94 -17.70
C PHE A 25 0.41 1.22 -19.00
N PHE A 26 0.89 -0.02 -18.92
CA PHE A 26 1.38 -0.78 -20.08
C PHE A 26 0.54 -2.03 -20.33
N GLN A 27 0.39 -2.37 -21.63
CA GLN A 27 -0.26 -3.63 -22.02
C GLN A 27 0.65 -4.83 -21.70
N PRO A 28 0.09 -6.00 -21.34
CA PRO A 28 -1.34 -6.32 -21.22
C PRO A 28 -1.99 -5.93 -19.89
N ILE A 29 -1.22 -5.48 -18.90
CA ILE A 29 -1.67 -5.25 -17.51
C ILE A 29 -2.72 -4.13 -17.44
N SER A 30 -2.55 -3.08 -18.27
CA SER A 30 -3.56 -2.01 -18.37
C SER A 30 -4.93 -2.57 -18.75
N GLY A 31 -5.01 -3.41 -19.79
CA GLY A 31 -6.27 -4.01 -20.22
C GLY A 31 -6.88 -4.93 -19.16
N TRP A 32 -6.07 -5.70 -18.46
CA TRP A 32 -6.54 -6.54 -17.34
C TRP A 32 -7.12 -5.70 -16.21
N PHE A 33 -6.48 -4.60 -15.86
CA PHE A 33 -6.97 -3.72 -14.81
C PHE A 33 -8.29 -3.03 -15.21
N ASP A 34 -8.40 -2.60 -16.47
CA ASP A 34 -9.63 -2.01 -16.99
C ASP A 34 -10.81 -3.00 -16.89
N ILE A 35 -10.59 -4.28 -17.24
CA ILE A 35 -11.60 -5.35 -17.09
C ILE A 35 -11.95 -5.55 -15.59
N GLN A 36 -10.97 -5.58 -14.70
CA GLN A 36 -11.22 -5.71 -13.26
C GLN A 36 -12.18 -4.63 -12.75
N ILE A 37 -11.92 -3.36 -13.10
CA ILE A 37 -12.74 -2.23 -12.65
C ILE A 37 -14.16 -2.30 -13.26
N GLN A 38 -14.26 -2.53 -14.58
CA GLN A 38 -15.55 -2.59 -15.25
C GLN A 38 -16.44 -3.73 -14.73
N GLN A 39 -15.87 -4.92 -14.55
CA GLN A 39 -16.62 -6.09 -14.08
C GLN A 39 -16.86 -6.09 -12.56
N SER A 40 -16.23 -5.19 -11.83
CA SER A 40 -16.51 -4.96 -10.41
C SER A 40 -17.56 -3.87 -10.17
N HIS A 41 -18.17 -3.34 -11.23
CA HIS A 41 -19.15 -2.24 -11.17
C HIS A 41 -18.62 -0.98 -10.48
N LEU A 42 -17.29 -0.78 -10.50
CA LEU A 42 -16.66 0.43 -10.01
C LEU A 42 -16.75 1.55 -11.06
N PRO A 43 -16.80 2.82 -10.65
CA PRO A 43 -16.80 3.95 -11.57
C PRO A 43 -15.58 3.93 -12.50
N HIS A 44 -15.76 4.38 -13.76
CA HIS A 44 -14.67 4.38 -14.76
C HIS A 44 -13.46 5.21 -14.30
N GLU A 45 -13.70 6.27 -13.56
CA GLU A 45 -12.67 7.13 -12.96
C GLU A 45 -11.72 6.37 -12.02
N SER A 46 -12.19 5.26 -11.46
CA SER A 46 -11.38 4.38 -10.61
C SER A 46 -10.20 3.76 -11.35
N ILE A 47 -10.23 3.69 -12.68
CA ILE A 47 -9.12 3.19 -13.50
C ILE A 47 -7.90 4.10 -13.34
N LEU A 48 -8.05 5.39 -13.61
CA LEU A 48 -6.94 6.33 -13.47
C LEU A 48 -6.59 6.56 -12.01
N ALA A 49 -7.60 6.71 -11.15
CA ALA A 49 -7.40 6.89 -9.72
C ALA A 49 -6.60 5.73 -9.11
N GLY A 50 -6.92 4.49 -9.43
CA GLY A 50 -6.20 3.31 -8.94
C GLY A 50 -4.73 3.30 -9.36
N LYS A 51 -4.46 3.54 -10.65
CA LYS A 51 -3.08 3.59 -11.20
C LYS A 51 -2.23 4.66 -10.48
N VAL A 52 -2.77 5.87 -10.37
CA VAL A 52 -2.06 7.02 -9.78
C VAL A 52 -1.88 6.86 -8.28
N THR A 53 -2.93 6.42 -7.56
CA THR A 53 -2.84 6.27 -6.10
C THR A 53 -1.90 5.14 -5.68
N GLU A 54 -1.79 4.06 -6.44
CA GLU A 54 -0.81 3.00 -6.16
C GLU A 54 0.62 3.51 -6.31
N MET A 55 0.94 4.24 -7.38
CA MET A 55 2.26 4.86 -7.56
C MET A 55 2.55 5.88 -6.45
N LEU A 56 1.57 6.73 -6.11
CA LEU A 56 1.71 7.71 -5.02
C LEU A 56 1.99 7.02 -3.69
N THR A 57 1.26 5.96 -3.37
CA THR A 57 1.46 5.16 -2.16
C THR A 57 2.87 4.56 -2.13
N GLY A 58 3.32 4.01 -3.27
CA GLY A 58 4.69 3.53 -3.43
C GLY A 58 5.72 4.61 -3.15
N CYS A 59 5.56 5.80 -3.75
CA CYS A 59 6.42 6.96 -3.50
C CYS A 59 6.42 7.38 -2.02
N LEU A 60 5.26 7.41 -1.36
CA LEU A 60 5.16 7.79 0.05
C LEU A 60 5.88 6.81 0.98
N PHE A 61 5.87 5.51 0.69
CA PHE A 61 6.66 4.53 1.44
C PHE A 61 8.17 4.68 1.23
N LEU A 62 8.61 5.09 0.03
CA LEU A 62 10.03 5.25 -0.31
C LEU A 62 10.61 6.60 0.14
N LEU A 63 9.80 7.67 0.11
CA LEU A 63 10.19 9.04 0.38
C LEU A 63 10.96 9.22 1.71
N PRO A 64 10.53 8.62 2.85
CA PRO A 64 11.23 8.77 4.11
C PRO A 64 12.69 8.30 4.13
N TRP A 65 13.04 7.43 3.21
CA TRP A 65 14.39 6.85 3.10
C TRP A 65 15.23 7.54 2.03
N ALA A 66 14.58 8.09 1.01
CA ALA A 66 15.24 8.89 -0.02
C ALA A 66 15.60 10.30 0.47
N TRP A 67 14.77 10.90 1.32
CA TRP A 67 14.92 12.26 1.80
C TRP A 67 15.49 12.29 3.22
N ARG A 68 16.81 12.40 3.33
CA ARG A 68 17.55 12.31 4.62
C ARG A 68 17.27 13.44 5.60
N SER A 69 16.83 14.63 5.13
CA SER A 69 16.53 15.80 5.97
C SER A 69 15.19 15.75 6.67
N LEU A 70 14.37 14.71 6.45
CA LEU A 70 13.09 14.58 7.14
C LEU A 70 13.28 14.32 8.63
N THR A 71 12.52 15.08 9.44
CA THR A 71 12.44 14.83 10.88
C THR A 71 11.78 13.47 11.18
N ALA A 72 12.04 12.89 12.35
CA ALA A 72 11.40 11.64 12.78
C ALA A 72 9.87 11.74 12.71
N LYS A 73 9.30 12.83 13.25
CA LYS A 73 7.84 13.09 13.22
C LYS A 73 7.26 13.16 11.79
N SER A 74 7.99 13.77 10.86
CA SER A 74 7.56 13.86 9.46
C SER A 74 7.60 12.50 8.78
N ARG A 75 8.64 11.72 9.04
CA ARG A 75 8.80 10.35 8.55
C ARG A 75 7.65 9.46 8.99
N GLU A 76 7.34 9.46 10.28
CA GLU A 76 6.22 8.71 10.84
C GLU A 76 4.87 9.08 10.20
N ARG A 77 4.60 10.38 10.08
CA ARG A 77 3.35 10.88 9.47
C ARG A 77 3.22 10.40 8.02
N ILE A 78 4.28 10.50 7.24
CA ILE A 78 4.28 10.07 5.84
C ILE A 78 4.01 8.56 5.77
N LEU A 79 4.67 7.75 6.60
CA LEU A 79 4.45 6.30 6.63
C LEU A 79 3.02 5.93 7.04
N LEU A 80 2.44 6.61 8.04
CA LEU A 80 1.06 6.36 8.45
C LEU A 80 0.04 6.76 7.36
N ILE A 81 0.29 7.85 6.64
CA ILE A 81 -0.54 8.24 5.49
C ILE A 81 -0.42 7.18 4.38
N ALA A 82 0.79 6.70 4.10
CA ALA A 82 1.01 5.64 3.13
C ALA A 82 0.27 4.35 3.51
N CYS A 83 0.33 3.95 4.79
CA CYS A 83 -0.41 2.79 5.29
C CYS A 83 -1.93 2.98 5.16
N LEU A 84 -2.47 4.14 5.47
CA LEU A 84 -3.90 4.41 5.33
C LEU A 84 -4.36 4.32 3.86
N LEU A 85 -3.57 4.84 2.94
CA LEU A 85 -3.85 4.73 1.50
C LEU A 85 -3.79 3.27 1.05
N LEU A 86 -2.76 2.53 1.47
CA LEU A 86 -2.60 1.12 1.12
C LEU A 86 -3.72 0.25 1.70
N LEU A 87 -4.13 0.48 2.94
CA LEU A 87 -5.29 -0.17 3.56
C LEU A 87 -6.54 -0.02 2.69
N THR A 88 -6.82 1.21 2.23
CA THR A 88 -7.97 1.49 1.36
C THR A 88 -7.85 0.74 0.02
N GLN A 89 -6.68 0.77 -0.60
CA GLN A 89 -6.42 0.10 -1.88
C GLN A 89 -6.55 -1.42 -1.75
N MET A 90 -6.05 -2.01 -0.68
CA MET A 90 -6.18 -3.45 -0.44
C MET A 90 -7.63 -3.85 -0.16
N GLY A 91 -8.41 -3.00 0.52
CA GLY A 91 -9.85 -3.18 0.66
C GLY A 91 -10.56 -3.26 -0.70
N VAL A 92 -10.27 -2.32 -1.60
CA VAL A 92 -10.81 -2.34 -2.97
C VAL A 92 -10.32 -3.56 -3.75
N ALA A 93 -9.04 -3.92 -3.65
CA ALA A 93 -8.49 -5.09 -4.32
C ALA A 93 -9.15 -6.39 -3.85
N ILE A 94 -9.38 -6.56 -2.55
CA ILE A 94 -10.13 -7.71 -1.99
C ILE A 94 -11.55 -7.73 -2.56
N TYR A 95 -12.24 -6.58 -2.57
CA TYR A 95 -13.57 -6.46 -3.15
C TYR A 95 -13.60 -6.93 -4.61
N VAL A 96 -12.66 -6.47 -5.44
CA VAL A 96 -12.53 -6.87 -6.86
C VAL A 96 -12.35 -8.39 -7.00
N HIS A 97 -11.48 -9.01 -6.19
CA HIS A 97 -11.23 -10.45 -6.23
C HIS A 97 -12.49 -11.27 -5.87
N LEU A 98 -13.36 -10.73 -5.01
CA LEU A 98 -14.60 -11.39 -4.58
C LEU A 98 -15.74 -11.27 -5.61
N GLN A 99 -15.60 -10.39 -6.61
CA GLN A 99 -16.65 -10.26 -7.64
C GLN A 99 -16.71 -11.50 -8.54
N PRO A 100 -17.88 -12.14 -8.67
CA PRO A 100 -18.01 -13.37 -9.48
C PRO A 100 -17.72 -13.15 -10.97
N GLN A 101 -18.00 -11.95 -11.48
CA GLN A 101 -17.84 -11.58 -12.90
C GLN A 101 -16.37 -11.36 -13.28
N VAL A 102 -15.48 -11.04 -12.33
CA VAL A 102 -14.06 -10.81 -12.62
C VAL A 102 -13.36 -12.16 -12.84
N PRO A 103 -12.83 -12.45 -14.04
CA PRO A 103 -12.17 -13.73 -14.30
C PRO A 103 -10.79 -13.78 -13.64
N ALA A 104 -10.37 -14.98 -13.24
CA ALA A 104 -9.04 -15.19 -12.64
C ALA A 104 -7.90 -14.74 -13.57
N SER A 105 -8.07 -14.89 -14.88
CA SER A 105 -7.05 -14.58 -15.89
C SER A 105 -6.58 -13.10 -15.89
N VAL A 106 -7.42 -12.18 -15.42
CA VAL A 106 -7.06 -10.75 -15.34
C VAL A 106 -6.58 -10.34 -13.95
N LEU A 107 -6.57 -11.26 -12.98
CA LEU A 107 -6.08 -11.01 -11.62
C LEU A 107 -4.58 -11.32 -11.51
N PRO A 108 -3.85 -10.72 -10.57
CA PRO A 108 -2.45 -11.00 -10.35
C PRO A 108 -2.18 -12.51 -10.21
N LEU A 109 -1.25 -13.03 -10.99
CA LEU A 109 -0.87 -14.45 -11.07
C LEU A 109 -2.03 -15.42 -11.40
N GLY A 110 -3.17 -14.92 -11.90
CA GLY A 110 -4.35 -15.74 -12.17
C GLY A 110 -5.03 -16.31 -10.91
N ILE A 111 -4.78 -15.74 -9.74
CA ILE A 111 -5.29 -16.24 -8.46
C ILE A 111 -6.59 -15.52 -8.13
N LYS A 112 -7.73 -16.24 -8.19
CA LYS A 112 -9.05 -15.69 -7.87
C LYS A 112 -9.26 -15.39 -6.38
N PRO A 113 -8.88 -16.25 -5.41
CA PRO A 113 -8.93 -15.88 -4.00
C PRO A 113 -8.04 -14.66 -3.71
N PRO A 114 -8.44 -13.73 -2.81
CA PRO A 114 -7.71 -12.49 -2.54
C PRO A 114 -6.44 -12.72 -1.69
N VAL A 115 -5.65 -13.75 -2.00
CA VAL A 115 -4.45 -14.11 -1.23
C VAL A 115 -3.40 -13.01 -1.27
N ILE A 116 -3.15 -12.45 -2.48
CA ILE A 116 -2.12 -11.42 -2.66
C ILE A 116 -2.52 -10.12 -1.93
N PRO A 117 -3.72 -9.53 -2.16
CA PRO A 117 -4.10 -8.33 -1.43
C PRO A 117 -4.22 -8.54 0.08
N VAL A 118 -4.64 -9.71 0.55
CA VAL A 118 -4.65 -10.03 1.99
C VAL A 118 -3.23 -10.08 2.55
N PHE A 119 -2.29 -10.70 1.86
CA PHE A 119 -0.89 -10.75 2.29
C PHE A 119 -0.27 -9.34 2.36
N VAL A 120 -0.48 -8.51 1.34
CA VAL A 120 -0.02 -7.11 1.33
C VAL A 120 -0.67 -6.32 2.46
N LEU A 121 -1.97 -6.52 2.71
CA LEU A 121 -2.69 -5.90 3.83
C LEU A 121 -2.08 -6.28 5.19
N LEU A 122 -1.71 -7.54 5.39
CA LEU A 122 -1.05 -7.97 6.64
C LEU A 122 0.31 -7.29 6.84
N LEU A 123 1.11 -7.16 5.77
CA LEU A 123 2.39 -6.44 5.82
C LEU A 123 2.18 -4.94 6.11
N ASP A 124 1.14 -4.35 5.54
CA ASP A 124 0.76 -2.96 5.80
C ASP A 124 0.38 -2.73 7.26
N LEU A 125 -0.49 -3.57 7.82
CA LEU A 125 -0.89 -3.50 9.23
C LEU A 125 0.30 -3.71 10.17
N LEU A 126 1.21 -4.62 9.84
CA LEU A 126 2.45 -4.83 10.58
C LEU A 126 3.33 -3.58 10.55
N THR A 127 3.44 -2.92 9.39
CA THR A 127 4.21 -1.68 9.23
C THR A 127 3.59 -0.55 10.05
N ALA A 128 2.26 -0.36 9.94
CA ALA A 128 1.53 0.66 10.69
C ALA A 128 1.68 0.45 12.22
N PHE A 129 1.57 -0.80 12.68
CA PHE A 129 1.77 -1.15 14.08
C PHE A 129 3.19 -0.85 14.56
N ALA A 130 4.20 -1.19 13.76
CA ALA A 130 5.60 -0.92 14.09
C ALA A 130 5.87 0.59 14.22
N VAL A 131 5.36 1.40 13.28
CA VAL A 131 5.47 2.87 13.31
C VAL A 131 4.74 3.44 14.54
N TRP A 132 3.53 2.99 14.81
CA TRP A 132 2.77 3.43 15.97
C TRP A 132 3.49 3.11 17.29
N LYS A 133 4.05 1.92 17.42
CA LYS A 133 4.79 1.50 18.62
C LYS A 133 6.05 2.33 18.84
N GLU A 134 6.79 2.66 17.77
CA GLU A 134 7.98 3.54 17.85
C GLU A 134 7.58 4.94 18.35
N ARG A 135 6.51 5.51 17.82
CA ARG A 135 5.94 6.79 18.26
C ARG A 135 5.55 6.79 19.74
N GLN A 136 5.00 5.69 20.27
CA GLN A 136 4.65 5.60 21.69
C GLN A 136 5.89 5.56 22.57
N ALA A 137 6.93 4.85 22.15
CA ALA A 137 8.19 4.77 22.88
C ALA A 137 8.91 6.14 22.96
N GLU A 138 8.91 6.91 21.87
CA GLU A 138 9.46 8.27 21.86
C GLU A 138 8.72 9.19 22.83
N LYS A 139 7.37 9.17 22.83
CA LYS A 139 6.57 9.97 23.76
C LYS A 139 6.81 9.62 25.23
N SER A 140 7.02 8.34 25.53
CA SER A 140 7.30 7.89 26.90
C SER A 140 8.66 8.40 27.39
N ASN A 141 9.62 8.57 26.50
CA ASN A 141 10.97 9.09 26.85
C ASN A 141 11.01 10.63 26.95
N GLU A 142 10.03 11.35 26.40
CA GLU A 142 9.91 12.81 26.46
C GLU A 142 9.27 13.31 27.79
N ILE A 143 8.63 12.44 28.59
CA ILE A 143 8.04 12.80 29.88
C ILE A 143 9.14 12.66 30.95
N PRO A 144 9.68 13.77 31.50
CA PRO A 144 10.63 13.68 32.59
C PRO A 144 9.96 13.09 33.82
N ALA A 145 10.64 12.16 34.49
CA ALA A 145 10.23 11.66 35.79
C ALA A 145 10.11 12.86 36.78
N GLN A 146 8.88 13.16 37.22
CA GLN A 146 8.60 14.12 38.26
C GLN A 146 8.94 13.51 39.64
#